data_9e0b048f2ad596e8da7c368e5cdbcfe4
#
_entry.id   9e0b048f2ad596e8da7c368e5cdbcfe4
#
_cell.length_a   1.000
_cell.length_b   1.000
_cell.length_c   1.000
_cell.angle_alpha   90.00
_cell.angle_beta   90.00
_cell.angle_gamma   90.00
#
_symmetry.space_group_name_H-M   'P 1'
#
loop_
_entity.id
_entity.type
_entity.pdbx_description
1 polymer ?
#
loop_
_entity_poly.entity_id
_entity_poly.type
_entity_poly.pdbx_seq_one_letter_code
_entity_poly.pdbx_strand_id
1 'polypeptide(L)'
;MNKEDFLPIERTPQEEITSFIKRPSKWARFKVNRLAVVGATIIWVMIVLAILGPLISPYTYADQSLIDANQSPSFSHWFGTDTLGRDIYTRVMYGARISLTIGFVAAFINLVIGITYGGIAGYLGGKVDRIMMGLVDVLYGIPLLLYVILLMVVLGPGLTSIFVALGIAYWLNMARIVRSQILKVKNEEYIIAAEAMGIPKYRILLRHILPNCVGPIIITLTLAIPEAIFTEAFLSFIGLGVNAPMASWGVLASEGISSMRSYPFQLIFPAVAISVTMLGFAFLGDGLRNVLDPKEGDR
;
A
#
# COMPACT_ATOMS: atom_id res chain seq x y z
N MET A 1 71.36 -13.26 5.20
CA MET A 1 70.04 -13.92 5.06
C MET A 1 70.13 -15.18 5.90
N ASN A 2 69.52 -15.15 7.07
CA ASN A 2 69.51 -16.28 7.99
C ASN A 2 68.49 -17.32 7.52
N LYS A 3 68.82 -18.61 7.67
CA LYS A 3 67.92 -19.72 7.33
C LYS A 3 66.58 -19.70 8.15
N GLU A 4 66.55 -18.94 9.22
CA GLU A 4 65.38 -18.77 10.09
C GLU A 4 64.29 -17.89 9.46
N ASP A 5 64.62 -17.08 8.43
CA ASP A 5 63.65 -16.22 7.73
C ASP A 5 62.72 -17.01 6.79
N PHE A 6 62.93 -18.32 6.62
CA PHE A 6 62.20 -19.21 5.78
C PHE A 6 61.48 -20.34 6.54
N LEU A 7 61.32 -20.25 7.86
CA LEU A 7 60.48 -21.16 8.60
C LEU A 7 59.02 -20.89 8.25
N PRO A 8 58.22 -21.94 7.99
CA PRO A 8 56.81 -21.79 7.79
C PRO A 8 56.19 -21.12 9.01
N ILE A 9 55.48 -20.00 8.82
CA ILE A 9 54.70 -19.40 9.89
C ILE A 9 53.79 -20.49 10.42
N GLU A 10 53.98 -20.93 11.68
CA GLU A 10 53.01 -21.76 12.38
C GLU A 10 51.65 -21.08 12.27
N ARG A 11 50.80 -21.59 11.39
CA ARG A 11 49.40 -21.15 11.36
C ARG A 11 48.85 -21.55 12.71
N THR A 12 48.69 -20.59 13.62
CA THR A 12 47.74 -20.74 14.71
C THR A 12 46.47 -21.35 14.11
N PRO A 13 45.90 -22.41 14.70
CA PRO A 13 44.62 -22.92 14.24
C PRO A 13 43.72 -21.72 14.13
N GLN A 14 43.43 -21.24 12.89
CA GLN A 14 42.31 -20.35 12.67
C GLN A 14 41.17 -21.18 13.22
N GLU A 15 40.70 -20.81 14.42
CA GLU A 15 39.38 -21.21 14.84
C GLU A 15 38.53 -21.02 13.61
N GLU A 16 38.03 -22.11 13.05
CA GLU A 16 37.04 -22.09 11.99
C GLU A 16 35.83 -21.36 12.57
N ILE A 17 35.90 -20.02 12.57
CA ILE A 17 34.73 -19.16 12.74
C ILE A 17 33.92 -19.26 11.45
N THR A 18 33.66 -20.45 11.02
CA THR A 18 32.57 -20.81 10.12
C THR A 18 31.38 -21.27 10.95
N SER A 19 31.02 -20.52 11.98
CA SER A 19 29.61 -20.46 12.30
C SER A 19 28.96 -19.80 11.09
N PHE A 20 28.54 -20.63 10.13
CA PHE A 20 27.53 -20.23 9.17
C PHE A 20 26.33 -19.78 10.01
N ILE A 21 26.28 -18.51 10.38
CA ILE A 21 25.10 -17.90 10.96
C ILE A 21 24.04 -18.04 9.87
N LYS A 22 23.26 -19.10 9.97
CA LYS A 22 22.18 -19.41 9.05
C LYS A 22 21.22 -18.24 9.15
N ARG A 23 21.34 -17.28 8.21
CA ARG A 23 20.49 -16.07 8.23
C ARG A 23 19.05 -16.54 8.34
N PRO A 24 18.29 -16.10 9.34
CA PRO A 24 16.90 -16.54 9.48
C PRO A 24 16.14 -16.16 8.22
N SER A 25 15.24 -17.05 7.77
CA SER A 25 14.44 -16.80 6.59
C SER A 25 13.63 -15.50 6.74
N LYS A 26 13.32 -14.82 5.64
CA LYS A 26 12.48 -13.60 5.66
C LYS A 26 11.17 -13.83 6.43
N TRP A 27 10.60 -15.02 6.32
CA TRP A 27 9.40 -15.42 7.06
C TRP A 27 9.62 -15.54 8.58
N ALA A 28 10.76 -16.05 9.01
CA ALA A 28 11.12 -16.10 10.43
C ALA A 28 11.31 -14.68 11.00
N ARG A 29 11.98 -13.79 10.26
CA ARG A 29 12.11 -12.36 10.63
C ARG A 29 10.75 -11.66 10.73
N PHE A 30 9.84 -11.95 9.78
CA PHE A 30 8.47 -11.40 9.80
C PHE A 30 7.73 -11.78 11.08
N LYS A 31 7.75 -13.05 11.47
CA LYS A 31 7.08 -13.55 12.68
C LYS A 31 7.61 -12.93 13.98
N VAL A 32 8.88 -12.57 14.02
CA VAL A 32 9.51 -11.95 15.20
C VAL A 32 9.24 -10.43 15.25
N ASN A 33 8.97 -9.79 14.13
CA ASN A 33 8.68 -8.36 14.08
C ASN A 33 7.23 -8.09 14.53
N ARG A 34 7.08 -7.54 15.75
CA ARG A 34 5.78 -7.27 16.36
C ARG A 34 4.92 -6.32 15.51
N LEU A 35 5.51 -5.28 14.92
CA LEU A 35 4.77 -4.34 14.08
C LEU A 35 4.21 -5.01 12.85
N ALA A 36 5.02 -5.83 12.15
CA ALA A 36 4.58 -6.57 10.98
C ALA A 36 3.40 -7.50 11.31
N VAL A 37 3.50 -8.24 12.42
CA VAL A 37 2.44 -9.18 12.84
C VAL A 37 1.17 -8.44 13.25
N VAL A 38 1.28 -7.38 14.06
CA VAL A 38 0.12 -6.58 14.47
C VAL A 38 -0.55 -5.93 13.26
N GLY A 39 0.22 -5.29 12.38
CA GLY A 39 -0.31 -4.69 11.15
C GLY A 39 -1.01 -5.71 10.25
N ALA A 40 -0.38 -6.86 10.01
CA ALA A 40 -0.99 -7.94 9.23
C ALA A 40 -2.28 -8.48 9.88
N THR A 41 -2.30 -8.61 11.21
CA THR A 41 -3.49 -9.06 11.94
C THR A 41 -4.64 -8.06 11.81
N ILE A 42 -4.37 -6.76 11.98
CA ILE A 42 -5.38 -5.71 11.80
C ILE A 42 -5.97 -5.78 10.39
N ILE A 43 -5.12 -5.81 9.36
CA ILE A 43 -5.58 -5.85 7.96
C ILE A 43 -6.41 -7.12 7.71
N TRP A 44 -5.94 -8.27 8.19
CA TRP A 44 -6.65 -9.53 8.06
C TRP A 44 -8.04 -9.47 8.71
N VAL A 45 -8.13 -8.95 9.93
CA VAL A 45 -9.40 -8.74 10.64
C VAL A 45 -10.31 -7.82 9.84
N MET A 46 -9.81 -6.69 9.32
CA MET A 46 -10.60 -5.76 8.51
C MET A 46 -11.12 -6.41 7.22
N ILE A 47 -10.32 -7.26 6.57
CA ILE A 47 -10.76 -8.02 5.39
C ILE A 47 -11.85 -9.04 5.77
N VAL A 48 -11.67 -9.76 6.87
CA VAL A 48 -12.69 -10.72 7.36
C VAL A 48 -13.98 -9.99 7.71
N LEU A 49 -13.91 -8.86 8.40
CA LEU A 49 -15.07 -8.03 8.71
C LEU A 49 -15.76 -7.48 7.45
N ALA A 50 -15.00 -7.08 6.44
CA ALA A 50 -15.54 -6.65 5.16
C ALA A 50 -16.32 -7.77 4.44
N ILE A 51 -15.87 -9.01 4.55
CA ILE A 51 -16.50 -10.17 3.88
C ILE A 51 -17.68 -10.68 4.70
N LEU A 52 -17.46 -10.96 5.98
CA LEU A 52 -18.44 -11.63 6.84
C LEU A 52 -19.38 -10.65 7.55
N GLY A 53 -18.91 -9.44 7.86
CA GLY A 53 -19.70 -8.47 8.61
C GLY A 53 -21.10 -8.19 8.03
N PRO A 54 -21.23 -7.90 6.73
CA PRO A 54 -22.53 -7.71 6.12
C PRO A 54 -23.44 -8.96 6.11
N LEU A 55 -22.88 -10.17 6.25
CA LEU A 55 -23.64 -11.41 6.29
C LEU A 55 -24.22 -11.72 7.68
N ILE A 56 -23.64 -11.13 8.73
CA ILE A 56 -24.08 -11.32 10.13
C ILE A 56 -25.27 -10.41 10.43
N SER A 57 -25.34 -9.23 9.76
CA SER A 57 -26.44 -8.29 9.95
C SER A 57 -27.72 -8.78 9.28
N PRO A 58 -28.88 -8.63 9.91
CA PRO A 58 -30.17 -8.88 9.28
C PRO A 58 -30.61 -7.77 8.30
N TYR A 59 -29.88 -6.65 8.29
CA TYR A 59 -30.18 -5.48 7.45
C TYR A 59 -29.30 -5.45 6.21
N THR A 60 -29.78 -4.79 5.16
CA THR A 60 -28.94 -4.44 4.00
C THR A 60 -28.38 -3.02 4.14
N TYR A 61 -27.33 -2.70 3.40
CA TYR A 61 -26.72 -1.36 3.42
C TYR A 61 -27.62 -0.26 2.82
N ALA A 62 -28.68 -0.65 2.11
CA ALA A 62 -29.61 0.24 1.39
C ALA A 62 -30.98 0.37 2.07
N ASP A 63 -31.32 -0.54 2.98
CA ASP A 63 -32.64 -0.53 3.66
C ASP A 63 -32.79 0.74 4.49
N GLN A 64 -33.92 1.43 4.31
CA GLN A 64 -34.23 2.69 4.97
C GLN A 64 -35.52 2.54 5.81
N SER A 65 -35.51 3.11 7.02
CA SER A 65 -36.66 3.17 7.92
C SER A 65 -36.67 4.52 8.63
N LEU A 66 -37.46 5.45 8.13
CA LEU A 66 -37.56 6.78 8.75
C LEU A 66 -38.06 6.74 10.21
N ILE A 67 -38.76 5.66 10.62
CA ILE A 67 -39.19 5.43 12.01
C ILE A 67 -37.97 5.17 12.90
N ASP A 68 -36.96 4.53 12.34
CA ASP A 68 -35.72 4.17 13.05
C ASP A 68 -34.60 5.18 12.84
N ALA A 69 -34.91 6.39 12.33
CA ALA A 69 -33.91 7.41 12.07
C ALA A 69 -33.20 7.86 13.36
N ASN A 70 -31.85 7.97 13.29
CA ASN A 70 -30.99 8.47 14.36
C ASN A 70 -31.08 7.69 15.69
N GLN A 71 -31.40 6.40 15.66
CA GLN A 71 -31.36 5.58 16.87
C GLN A 71 -29.93 5.38 17.36
N SER A 72 -29.75 5.51 18.67
CA SER A 72 -28.47 5.21 19.33
C SER A 72 -28.11 3.74 19.23
N PRO A 73 -26.83 3.37 19.39
CA PRO A 73 -26.38 1.98 19.42
C PRO A 73 -27.22 1.12 20.38
N SER A 74 -27.70 -0.02 19.89
CA SER A 74 -28.59 -0.95 20.58
C SER A 74 -28.35 -2.39 20.15
N PHE A 75 -29.02 -3.38 20.76
CA PHE A 75 -28.92 -4.77 20.36
C PHE A 75 -29.48 -5.03 18.96
N SER A 76 -30.46 -4.26 18.49
CA SER A 76 -31.01 -4.34 17.14
C SER A 76 -30.10 -3.63 16.12
N HIS A 77 -29.52 -2.49 16.50
CA HIS A 77 -28.62 -1.68 15.67
C HIS A 77 -27.31 -1.44 16.42
N TRP A 78 -26.33 -2.31 16.22
CA TRP A 78 -25.09 -2.33 17.04
C TRP A 78 -24.33 -1.00 17.02
N PHE A 79 -24.31 -0.30 15.90
CA PHE A 79 -23.68 1.02 15.75
C PHE A 79 -24.72 2.15 15.67
N GLY A 80 -26.01 1.83 15.91
CA GLY A 80 -27.13 2.76 15.70
C GLY A 80 -27.52 2.92 14.23
N THR A 81 -28.36 3.91 13.95
CA THR A 81 -28.86 4.21 12.62
C THR A 81 -28.50 5.63 12.20
N ASP A 82 -28.49 5.87 10.89
CA ASP A 82 -28.24 7.18 10.32
C ASP A 82 -29.53 8.01 10.19
N THR A 83 -29.44 9.18 9.55
CA THR A 83 -30.55 10.11 9.35
C THR A 83 -31.71 9.54 8.48
N LEU A 84 -31.45 8.49 7.73
CA LEU A 84 -32.44 7.77 6.92
C LEU A 84 -32.89 6.44 7.58
N GLY A 85 -32.45 6.18 8.82
CA GLY A 85 -32.72 4.95 9.53
C GLY A 85 -32.00 3.72 8.98
N ARG A 86 -30.90 3.91 8.23
CA ARG A 86 -30.08 2.81 7.73
C ARG A 86 -29.13 2.33 8.82
N ASP A 87 -28.92 1.02 8.93
CA ASP A 87 -28.03 0.42 9.93
C ASP A 87 -26.56 0.77 9.68
N ILE A 88 -25.94 1.48 10.64
CA ILE A 88 -24.55 1.96 10.50
C ILE A 88 -23.56 0.80 10.50
N TYR A 89 -23.77 -0.26 11.33
CA TYR A 89 -22.88 -1.42 11.33
C TYR A 89 -22.78 -2.06 9.95
N THR A 90 -23.94 -2.37 9.36
CA THR A 90 -23.98 -2.98 8.01
C THR A 90 -23.31 -2.09 6.98
N ARG A 91 -23.57 -0.78 7.03
CA ARG A 91 -22.98 0.20 6.14
C ARG A 91 -21.46 0.33 6.32
N VAL A 92 -20.94 0.31 7.54
CA VAL A 92 -19.50 0.34 7.84
C VAL A 92 -18.81 -0.93 7.32
N MET A 93 -19.43 -2.11 7.53
CA MET A 93 -18.87 -3.38 7.04
C MET A 93 -18.94 -3.48 5.51
N TYR A 94 -20.02 -3.01 4.89
CA TYR A 94 -20.11 -2.93 3.43
C TYR A 94 -19.15 -1.88 2.85
N GLY A 95 -19.03 -0.73 3.52
CA GLY A 95 -18.07 0.32 3.17
C GLY A 95 -16.62 -0.15 3.24
N ALA A 96 -16.31 -1.09 4.14
CA ALA A 96 -15.01 -1.75 4.18
C ALA A 96 -14.67 -2.44 2.84
N ARG A 97 -15.65 -3.14 2.23
CA ARG A 97 -15.44 -3.77 0.90
C ARG A 97 -15.05 -2.73 -0.14
N ILE A 98 -15.77 -1.61 -0.18
CA ILE A 98 -15.54 -0.54 -1.18
C ILE A 98 -14.19 0.12 -0.94
N SER A 99 -13.92 0.61 0.28
CA SER A 99 -12.68 1.33 0.60
C SER A 99 -11.45 0.46 0.46
N LEU A 100 -11.47 -0.82 0.91
CA LEU A 100 -10.37 -1.75 0.70
C LEU A 100 -10.18 -2.10 -0.78
N THR A 101 -11.27 -2.30 -1.54
CA THR A 101 -11.18 -2.54 -2.99
C THR A 101 -10.52 -1.36 -3.69
N ILE A 102 -10.89 -0.12 -3.36
CA ILE A 102 -10.25 1.08 -3.92
C ILE A 102 -8.77 1.09 -3.61
N GLY A 103 -8.38 0.85 -2.34
CA GLY A 103 -6.98 0.80 -1.94
C GLY A 103 -6.18 -0.27 -2.70
N PHE A 104 -6.70 -1.50 -2.79
CA PHE A 104 -6.01 -2.60 -3.48
C PHE A 104 -5.95 -2.41 -4.99
N VAL A 105 -7.03 -1.95 -5.63
CA VAL A 105 -7.04 -1.69 -7.08
C VAL A 105 -6.09 -0.56 -7.44
N ALA A 106 -6.11 0.55 -6.69
CA ALA A 106 -5.18 1.65 -6.89
C ALA A 106 -3.73 1.20 -6.73
N ALA A 107 -3.44 0.39 -5.69
CA ALA A 107 -2.11 -0.16 -5.47
C ALA A 107 -1.69 -1.13 -6.60
N PHE A 108 -2.60 -1.96 -7.12
CA PHE A 108 -2.31 -2.85 -8.23
C PHE A 108 -1.99 -2.08 -9.52
N ILE A 109 -2.79 -1.04 -9.85
CA ILE A 109 -2.53 -0.19 -11.03
C ILE A 109 -1.18 0.53 -10.87
N ASN A 110 -0.92 1.10 -9.67
CA ASN A 110 0.35 1.72 -9.31
C ASN A 110 1.53 0.76 -9.52
N LEU A 111 1.40 -0.50 -9.05
CA LEU A 111 2.41 -1.53 -9.22
C LEU A 111 2.70 -1.81 -10.69
N VAL A 112 1.65 -2.09 -11.48
CA VAL A 112 1.79 -2.48 -12.89
C VAL A 112 2.39 -1.34 -13.72
N ILE A 113 1.81 -0.14 -13.64
CA ILE A 113 2.29 1.01 -14.41
C ILE A 113 3.65 1.47 -13.91
N GLY A 114 3.83 1.58 -12.58
CA GLY A 114 5.06 2.05 -11.99
C GLY A 114 6.26 1.14 -12.26
N ILE A 115 6.09 -0.19 -12.17
CA ILE A 115 7.16 -1.14 -12.50
C ILE A 115 7.50 -1.09 -13.98
N THR A 116 6.51 -1.09 -14.87
CA THR A 116 6.76 -1.08 -16.31
C THR A 116 7.42 0.21 -16.74
N TYR A 117 6.89 1.35 -16.33
CA TYR A 117 7.40 2.66 -16.70
C TYR A 117 8.78 2.94 -16.07
N GLY A 118 8.90 2.79 -14.75
CA GLY A 118 10.17 2.96 -14.05
C GLY A 118 11.22 1.93 -14.47
N GLY A 119 10.75 0.70 -14.79
CA GLY A 119 11.57 -0.39 -15.31
C GLY A 119 12.23 -0.05 -16.66
N ILE A 120 11.43 0.41 -17.59
CA ILE A 120 11.92 0.81 -18.93
C ILE A 120 12.88 2.01 -18.80
N ALA A 121 12.47 3.06 -18.06
CA ALA A 121 13.27 4.26 -17.89
C ALA A 121 14.64 3.95 -17.25
N GLY A 122 14.66 3.23 -16.12
CA GLY A 122 15.89 2.92 -15.38
C GLY A 122 16.80 1.97 -16.15
N TYR A 123 16.23 0.99 -16.88
CA TYR A 123 17.03 0.01 -17.58
C TYR A 123 17.64 0.56 -18.88
N LEU A 124 16.86 1.25 -19.72
CA LEU A 124 17.36 1.82 -20.97
C LEU A 124 18.28 3.02 -20.73
N GLY A 125 17.96 3.86 -19.75
CA GLY A 125 18.78 5.02 -19.39
C GLY A 125 18.84 6.10 -20.49
N GLY A 126 19.83 7.00 -20.37
CA GLY A 126 20.16 7.99 -21.39
C GLY A 126 19.01 8.94 -21.77
N LYS A 127 18.73 9.07 -23.08
CA LYS A 127 17.66 9.94 -23.59
C LYS A 127 16.26 9.44 -23.24
N VAL A 128 16.05 8.12 -23.23
CA VAL A 128 14.75 7.51 -22.87
C VAL A 128 14.40 7.80 -21.42
N ASP A 129 15.32 7.55 -20.52
CA ASP A 129 15.15 7.87 -19.11
C ASP A 129 14.83 9.36 -18.89
N ARG A 130 15.59 10.25 -19.54
CA ARG A 130 15.40 11.70 -19.42
C ARG A 130 14.01 12.15 -19.89
N ILE A 131 13.52 11.64 -21.00
CA ILE A 131 12.19 11.99 -21.53
C ILE A 131 11.10 11.41 -20.62
N MET A 132 11.19 10.13 -20.28
CA MET A 132 10.19 9.46 -19.45
C MET A 132 10.11 10.09 -18.05
N MET A 133 11.24 10.29 -17.39
CA MET A 133 11.26 10.92 -16.06
C MET A 133 10.90 12.41 -16.12
N GLY A 134 11.24 13.12 -17.19
CA GLY A 134 10.79 14.49 -17.40
C GLY A 134 9.27 14.61 -17.41
N LEU A 135 8.55 13.67 -18.03
CA LEU A 135 7.09 13.61 -17.98
C LEU A 135 6.60 13.37 -16.54
N VAL A 136 7.21 12.40 -15.83
CA VAL A 136 6.90 12.14 -14.42
C VAL A 136 7.13 13.39 -13.56
N ASP A 137 8.21 14.13 -13.79
CA ASP A 137 8.56 15.33 -13.04
C ASP A 137 7.56 16.48 -13.26
N VAL A 138 7.11 16.66 -14.51
CA VAL A 138 6.05 17.64 -14.83
C VAL A 138 4.74 17.28 -14.12
N LEU A 139 4.30 16.03 -14.20
CA LEU A 139 3.08 15.59 -13.55
C LEU A 139 3.18 15.64 -12.02
N TYR A 140 4.33 15.29 -11.47
CA TYR A 140 4.58 15.35 -10.02
C TYR A 140 4.68 16.78 -9.48
N GLY A 141 4.98 17.75 -10.32
CA GLY A 141 4.95 19.18 -9.97
C GLY A 141 3.56 19.71 -9.68
N ILE A 142 2.51 19.02 -10.12
CA ILE A 142 1.11 19.36 -9.82
C ILE A 142 0.73 18.67 -8.49
N PRO A 143 0.17 19.42 -7.51
CA PRO A 143 -0.30 18.79 -6.26
C PRO A 143 -1.29 17.66 -6.54
N LEU A 144 -1.00 16.45 -6.02
CA LEU A 144 -1.74 15.22 -6.30
C LEU A 144 -3.25 15.38 -6.15
N LEU A 145 -3.71 15.99 -5.06
CA LEU A 145 -5.13 16.19 -4.80
C LEU A 145 -5.81 17.08 -5.84
N LEU A 146 -5.15 18.15 -6.29
CA LEU A 146 -5.70 19.01 -7.35
C LEU A 146 -5.88 18.25 -8.65
N TYR A 147 -4.88 17.46 -9.02
CA TYR A 147 -4.91 16.63 -10.20
C TYR A 147 -6.03 15.59 -10.16
N VAL A 148 -6.19 14.88 -9.02
CA VAL A 148 -7.25 13.90 -8.82
C VAL A 148 -8.63 14.58 -8.86
N ILE A 149 -8.81 15.73 -8.20
CA ILE A 149 -10.05 16.50 -8.21
C ILE A 149 -10.42 16.94 -9.65
N LEU A 150 -9.46 17.44 -10.42
CA LEU A 150 -9.70 17.82 -11.82
C LEU A 150 -10.16 16.63 -12.65
N LEU A 151 -9.54 15.48 -12.49
CA LEU A 151 -9.97 14.25 -13.17
C LEU A 151 -11.38 13.84 -12.74
N MET A 152 -11.71 13.90 -11.45
CA MET A 152 -13.04 13.56 -10.94
C MET A 152 -14.13 14.54 -11.45
N VAL A 153 -13.81 15.84 -11.59
CA VAL A 153 -14.74 16.81 -12.16
C VAL A 153 -15.06 16.49 -13.62
N VAL A 154 -14.06 16.03 -14.38
CA VAL A 154 -14.23 15.66 -15.81
C VAL A 154 -14.96 14.31 -15.95
N LEU A 155 -14.61 13.32 -15.13
CA LEU A 155 -15.16 11.95 -15.21
C LEU A 155 -16.54 11.85 -14.53
N GLY A 156 -16.87 12.78 -13.65
CA GLY A 156 -18.03 12.72 -12.77
C GLY A 156 -17.81 11.83 -11.53
N PRO A 157 -18.70 11.93 -10.51
CA PRO A 157 -18.62 11.12 -9.30
C PRO A 157 -18.92 9.66 -9.58
N GLY A 158 -18.29 8.76 -8.82
CA GLY A 158 -18.55 7.32 -8.90
C GLY A 158 -17.31 6.45 -8.76
N LEU A 159 -17.52 5.17 -8.48
CA LEU A 159 -16.46 4.21 -8.19
C LEU A 159 -15.48 4.05 -9.36
N THR A 160 -15.96 3.96 -10.59
CA THR A 160 -15.12 3.84 -11.79
C THR A 160 -14.23 5.05 -11.98
N SER A 161 -14.78 6.26 -11.77
CA SER A 161 -14.05 7.52 -11.88
C SER A 161 -12.93 7.60 -10.84
N ILE A 162 -13.18 7.13 -9.61
CA ILE A 162 -12.17 7.04 -8.55
C ILE A 162 -11.04 6.11 -8.98
N PHE A 163 -11.34 4.92 -9.51
CA PHE A 163 -10.31 3.99 -9.98
C PHE A 163 -9.45 4.59 -11.10
N VAL A 164 -10.07 5.26 -12.06
CA VAL A 164 -9.36 5.90 -13.17
C VAL A 164 -8.49 7.05 -12.64
N ALA A 165 -9.05 7.93 -11.81
CA ALA A 165 -8.33 9.09 -11.27
C ALA A 165 -7.13 8.68 -10.42
N LEU A 166 -7.32 7.74 -9.47
CA LEU A 166 -6.22 7.23 -8.65
C LEU A 166 -5.21 6.44 -9.48
N GLY A 167 -5.69 5.64 -10.44
CA GLY A 167 -4.83 4.87 -11.33
C GLY A 167 -3.92 5.74 -12.19
N ILE A 168 -4.42 6.88 -12.68
CA ILE A 168 -3.62 7.86 -13.44
C ILE A 168 -2.66 8.64 -12.54
N ALA A 169 -3.00 8.86 -11.27
CA ALA A 169 -2.24 9.73 -10.38
C ALA A 169 -1.12 9.01 -9.61
N TYR A 170 -1.37 7.80 -9.11
CA TYR A 170 -0.52 7.18 -8.09
C TYR A 170 0.76 6.50 -8.61
N TRP A 171 0.81 6.11 -9.89
CA TRP A 171 1.95 5.36 -10.44
C TRP A 171 3.27 6.15 -10.50
N LEU A 172 3.20 7.49 -10.42
CA LEU A 172 4.36 8.38 -10.56
C LEU A 172 5.44 8.09 -9.51
N ASN A 173 5.04 7.95 -8.25
CA ASN A 173 5.95 7.67 -7.15
C ASN A 173 6.61 6.29 -7.30
N MET A 174 5.83 5.26 -7.64
CA MET A 174 6.34 3.92 -7.87
C MET A 174 7.33 3.88 -9.03
N ALA A 175 7.07 4.60 -10.14
CA ALA A 175 7.98 4.66 -11.27
C ALA A 175 9.34 5.25 -10.87
N ARG A 176 9.36 6.31 -10.06
CA ARG A 176 10.60 6.91 -9.53
C ARG A 176 11.38 5.94 -8.65
N ILE A 177 10.69 5.23 -7.75
CA ILE A 177 11.32 4.26 -6.84
C ILE A 177 11.89 3.08 -7.63
N VAL A 178 11.11 2.50 -8.54
CA VAL A 178 11.56 1.39 -9.37
C VAL A 178 12.76 1.79 -10.22
N ARG A 179 12.70 2.96 -10.90
CA ARG A 179 13.84 3.50 -11.64
C ARG A 179 15.08 3.63 -10.78
N SER A 180 14.97 4.24 -9.60
CA SER A 180 16.09 4.44 -8.68
C SER A 180 16.72 3.11 -8.26
N GLN A 181 15.90 2.12 -7.93
CA GLN A 181 16.39 0.79 -7.56
C GLN A 181 17.07 0.07 -8.73
N ILE A 182 16.51 0.17 -9.93
CA ILE A 182 17.12 -0.42 -11.13
C ILE A 182 18.48 0.21 -11.43
N LEU A 183 18.61 1.54 -11.33
CA LEU A 183 19.89 2.21 -11.54
C LEU A 183 20.94 1.76 -10.52
N LYS A 184 20.53 1.51 -9.27
CA LYS A 184 21.40 0.98 -8.23
C LYS A 184 21.86 -0.44 -8.55
N VAL A 185 20.91 -1.34 -8.81
CA VAL A 185 21.20 -2.77 -9.05
C VAL A 185 21.94 -2.98 -10.37
N LYS A 186 21.69 -2.17 -11.39
CA LYS A 186 22.34 -2.26 -12.71
C LYS A 186 23.86 -2.09 -12.63
N ASN A 187 24.37 -1.35 -11.63
CA ASN A 187 25.79 -1.10 -11.44
C ASN A 187 26.49 -2.16 -10.56
N GLU A 188 25.79 -3.19 -10.13
CA GLU A 188 26.38 -4.29 -9.37
C GLU A 188 27.24 -5.20 -10.27
N GLU A 189 28.38 -5.68 -9.75
CA GLU A 189 29.38 -6.46 -10.50
C GLU A 189 28.79 -7.68 -11.21
N TYR A 190 27.85 -8.40 -10.56
CA TYR A 190 27.21 -9.58 -11.13
C TYR A 190 26.29 -9.25 -12.34
N ILE A 191 25.76 -8.04 -12.42
CA ILE A 191 24.98 -7.58 -13.59
C ILE A 191 25.92 -7.25 -14.74
N ILE A 192 27.03 -6.56 -14.44
CA ILE A 192 28.07 -6.25 -15.44
C ILE A 192 28.63 -7.55 -16.02
N ALA A 193 28.92 -8.54 -15.18
CA ALA A 193 29.37 -9.86 -15.62
C ALA A 193 28.33 -10.57 -16.50
N ALA A 194 27.02 -10.48 -16.14
CA ALA A 194 25.95 -11.05 -16.94
C ALA A 194 25.82 -10.39 -18.33
N GLU A 195 26.02 -9.07 -18.42
CA GLU A 195 26.06 -8.34 -19.70
C GLU A 195 27.28 -8.76 -20.53
N ALA A 196 28.45 -8.89 -19.91
CA ALA A 196 29.69 -9.35 -20.58
C ALA A 196 29.57 -10.78 -21.14
N MET A 197 28.79 -11.64 -20.46
CA MET A 197 28.47 -13.00 -20.96
C MET A 197 27.43 -13.02 -22.08
N GLY A 198 26.94 -11.87 -22.54
CA GLY A 198 25.97 -11.76 -23.63
C GLY A 198 24.54 -12.17 -23.28
N ILE A 199 24.17 -12.18 -22.00
CA ILE A 199 22.79 -12.48 -21.60
C ILE A 199 21.85 -11.39 -22.15
N PRO A 200 20.71 -11.76 -22.78
CA PRO A 200 19.79 -10.79 -23.37
C PRO A 200 19.26 -9.79 -22.32
N LYS A 201 19.22 -8.52 -22.67
CA LYS A 201 18.84 -7.41 -21.80
C LYS A 201 17.54 -7.62 -21.05
N TYR A 202 16.48 -8.10 -21.72
CA TYR A 202 15.18 -8.37 -21.07
C TYR A 202 15.30 -9.47 -20.00
N ARG A 203 16.17 -10.47 -20.20
CA ARG A 203 16.39 -11.55 -19.22
C ARG A 203 17.14 -11.03 -18.00
N ILE A 204 18.13 -10.15 -18.20
CA ILE A 204 18.82 -9.46 -17.10
C ILE A 204 17.82 -8.65 -16.28
N LEU A 205 16.97 -7.84 -16.92
CA LEU A 205 15.95 -7.04 -16.23
C LEU A 205 14.99 -7.91 -15.42
N LEU A 206 14.37 -8.90 -16.06
CA LEU A 206 13.29 -9.68 -15.42
C LEU A 206 13.81 -10.71 -14.41
N ARG A 207 14.98 -11.29 -14.63
CA ARG A 207 15.48 -12.42 -13.82
C ARG A 207 16.55 -12.02 -12.80
N HIS A 208 17.24 -10.91 -13.03
CA HIS A 208 18.34 -10.49 -12.16
C HIS A 208 18.07 -9.15 -11.47
N ILE A 209 17.54 -8.13 -12.16
CA ILE A 209 17.35 -6.80 -11.59
C ILE A 209 16.05 -6.71 -10.81
N LEU A 210 14.90 -6.95 -11.44
CA LEU A 210 13.58 -6.79 -10.80
C LEU A 210 13.41 -7.62 -9.52
N PRO A 211 13.84 -8.88 -9.42
CA PRO A 211 13.74 -9.64 -8.19
C PRO A 211 14.53 -9.03 -7.02
N ASN A 212 15.64 -8.31 -7.32
CA ASN A 212 16.41 -7.60 -6.31
C ASN A 212 15.80 -6.24 -5.91
N CYS A 213 14.85 -5.72 -6.70
CA CYS A 213 14.10 -4.50 -6.40
C CYS A 213 12.80 -4.77 -5.60
N VAL A 214 12.41 -6.04 -5.38
CA VAL A 214 11.13 -6.42 -4.77
C VAL A 214 10.95 -5.83 -3.37
N GLY A 215 11.99 -5.74 -2.55
CA GLY A 215 11.89 -5.19 -1.19
C GLY A 215 11.31 -3.77 -1.18
N PRO A 216 11.99 -2.78 -1.76
CA PRO A 216 11.49 -1.40 -1.86
C PRO A 216 10.13 -1.29 -2.56
N ILE A 217 9.85 -2.13 -3.57
CA ILE A 217 8.57 -2.14 -4.29
C ILE A 217 7.43 -2.54 -3.35
N ILE A 218 7.59 -3.63 -2.58
CA ILE A 218 6.56 -4.09 -1.63
C ILE A 218 6.30 -3.05 -0.54
N ILE A 219 7.35 -2.43 0.00
CA ILE A 219 7.21 -1.37 1.02
C ILE A 219 6.39 -0.21 0.45
N THR A 220 6.76 0.28 -0.73
CA THR A 220 6.03 1.38 -1.39
C THR A 220 4.58 1.00 -1.68
N LEU A 221 4.34 -0.22 -2.15
CA LEU A 221 2.99 -0.73 -2.43
C LEU A 221 2.12 -0.76 -1.16
N THR A 222 2.69 -1.24 -0.04
CA THR A 222 1.97 -1.33 1.24
C THR A 222 1.56 0.05 1.75
N LEU A 223 2.40 1.08 1.56
CA LEU A 223 2.10 2.45 1.96
C LEU A 223 1.16 3.17 0.97
N ALA A 224 1.10 2.74 -0.28
CA ALA A 224 0.19 3.33 -1.27
C ALA A 224 -1.29 2.99 -1.00
N ILE A 225 -1.57 1.85 -0.36
CA ILE A 225 -2.96 1.44 -0.06
C ILE A 225 -3.66 2.41 0.90
N PRO A 226 -3.11 2.71 2.11
CA PRO A 226 -3.74 3.67 3.02
C PRO A 226 -3.82 5.08 2.42
N GLU A 227 -2.84 5.48 1.61
CA GLU A 227 -2.87 6.77 0.92
C GLU A 227 -4.05 6.85 -0.06
N ALA A 228 -4.31 5.78 -0.82
CA ALA A 228 -5.46 5.71 -1.73
C ALA A 228 -6.80 5.70 -0.98
N ILE A 229 -6.91 4.98 0.15
CA ILE A 229 -8.10 4.98 1.01
C ILE A 229 -8.35 6.38 1.58
N PHE A 230 -7.30 7.06 2.05
CA PHE A 230 -7.41 8.42 2.56
C PHE A 230 -7.86 9.41 1.48
N THR A 231 -7.28 9.31 0.29
CA THR A 231 -7.66 10.18 -0.84
C THR A 231 -9.10 9.93 -1.28
N GLU A 232 -9.56 8.68 -1.33
CA GLU A 232 -10.95 8.35 -1.58
C GLU A 232 -11.86 8.95 -0.51
N ALA A 233 -11.51 8.81 0.78
CA ALA A 233 -12.28 9.38 1.88
C ALA A 233 -12.37 10.91 1.77
N PHE A 234 -11.29 11.59 1.40
CA PHE A 234 -11.27 13.03 1.16
C PHE A 234 -12.13 13.42 -0.06
N LEU A 235 -12.05 12.69 -1.17
CA LEU A 235 -12.91 12.93 -2.34
C LEU A 235 -14.39 12.76 -2.00
N SER A 236 -14.71 11.73 -1.22
CA SER A 236 -16.07 11.49 -0.73
C SER A 236 -16.55 12.64 0.18
N PHE A 237 -15.67 13.15 1.03
CA PHE A 237 -15.96 14.29 1.90
C PHE A 237 -16.32 15.56 1.13
N ILE A 238 -15.67 15.82 0.00
CA ILE A 238 -15.98 16.98 -0.85
C ILE A 238 -17.08 16.70 -1.89
N GLY A 239 -17.79 15.56 -1.79
CA GLY A 239 -18.91 15.20 -2.66
C GLY A 239 -18.54 14.55 -3.99
N LEU A 240 -17.27 14.16 -4.18
CA LEU A 240 -16.79 13.45 -5.37
C LEU A 240 -16.63 11.94 -5.14
N GLY A 241 -17.28 11.39 -4.11
CA GLY A 241 -17.19 9.99 -3.72
C GLY A 241 -18.03 9.04 -4.56
N VAL A 242 -18.27 7.85 -4.02
CA VAL A 242 -19.17 6.87 -4.62
C VAL A 242 -20.64 7.31 -4.49
N ASN A 243 -21.44 6.96 -5.49
CA ASN A 243 -22.85 7.35 -5.52
C ASN A 243 -23.70 6.45 -4.62
N ALA A 244 -24.74 7.05 -4.01
CA ALA A 244 -25.78 6.31 -3.31
C ALA A 244 -26.43 5.24 -4.23
N PRO A 245 -26.88 4.10 -3.69
CA PRO A 245 -26.94 3.73 -2.27
C PRO A 245 -25.61 3.19 -1.72
N MET A 246 -24.59 2.96 -2.55
CA MET A 246 -23.28 2.49 -2.09
C MET A 246 -22.64 3.51 -1.15
N ALA A 247 -21.93 3.00 -0.17
CA ALA A 247 -21.21 3.83 0.77
C ALA A 247 -19.81 3.26 1.01
N SER A 248 -18.80 4.10 0.83
CA SER A 248 -17.46 3.87 1.36
C SER A 248 -17.36 4.43 2.77
N TRP A 249 -16.28 4.14 3.46
CA TRP A 249 -16.04 4.77 4.77
C TRP A 249 -15.97 6.30 4.68
N GLY A 250 -15.41 6.82 3.57
CA GLY A 250 -15.36 8.26 3.33
C GLY A 250 -16.74 8.90 3.18
N VAL A 251 -17.64 8.27 2.44
CA VAL A 251 -19.05 8.72 2.32
C VAL A 251 -19.74 8.70 3.68
N LEU A 252 -19.58 7.60 4.45
CA LEU A 252 -20.19 7.49 5.78
C LEU A 252 -19.65 8.56 6.75
N ALA A 253 -18.35 8.84 6.72
CA ALA A 253 -17.77 9.89 7.52
C ALA A 253 -18.30 11.27 7.11
N SER A 254 -18.42 11.55 5.82
CA SER A 254 -18.99 12.80 5.31
C SER A 254 -20.46 12.99 5.71
N GLU A 255 -21.30 11.95 5.59
CA GLU A 255 -22.68 11.96 6.06
C GLU A 255 -22.75 12.21 7.58
N GLY A 256 -21.88 11.52 8.36
CA GLY A 256 -21.86 11.62 9.83
C GLY A 256 -21.41 12.97 10.38
N ILE A 257 -20.66 13.78 9.62
CA ILE A 257 -20.25 15.13 10.05
C ILE A 257 -21.46 16.05 10.26
N SER A 258 -22.47 15.96 9.39
CA SER A 258 -23.66 16.81 9.47
C SER A 258 -24.44 16.59 10.78
N SER A 259 -24.39 15.37 11.32
CA SER A 259 -25.09 14.95 12.55
C SER A 259 -24.18 14.85 13.78
N MET A 260 -22.88 15.16 13.67
CA MET A 260 -21.86 14.91 14.70
C MET A 260 -22.19 15.50 16.09
N ARG A 261 -22.87 16.65 16.14
CA ARG A 261 -23.22 17.28 17.42
C ARG A 261 -24.30 16.52 18.18
N SER A 262 -25.26 15.94 17.49
CA SER A 262 -26.42 15.25 18.10
C SER A 262 -26.22 13.73 18.16
N TYR A 263 -25.55 13.17 17.15
CA TYR A 263 -25.38 11.73 16.97
C TYR A 263 -23.92 11.38 16.59
N PRO A 264 -22.96 11.59 17.50
CA PRO A 264 -21.51 11.47 17.19
C PRO A 264 -21.10 10.07 16.71
N PHE A 265 -21.85 9.04 17.09
CA PHE A 265 -21.57 7.66 16.69
C PHE A 265 -21.65 7.45 15.19
N GLN A 266 -22.45 8.24 14.46
CA GLN A 266 -22.56 8.17 12.99
C GLN A 266 -21.24 8.50 12.29
N LEU A 267 -20.40 9.37 12.88
CA LEU A 267 -19.07 9.70 12.41
C LEU A 267 -17.98 8.80 13.02
N ILE A 268 -18.09 8.48 14.31
CA ILE A 268 -17.03 7.79 15.05
C ILE A 268 -16.74 6.41 14.43
N PHE A 269 -17.75 5.60 14.13
CA PHE A 269 -17.53 4.25 13.62
C PHE A 269 -16.82 4.21 12.27
N PRO A 270 -17.21 4.95 11.23
CA PRO A 270 -16.47 4.97 9.98
C PRO A 270 -15.08 5.61 10.13
N ALA A 271 -14.92 6.65 10.96
CA ALA A 271 -13.62 7.26 11.21
C ALA A 271 -12.64 6.30 11.90
N VAL A 272 -13.12 5.53 12.89
CA VAL A 272 -12.31 4.48 13.55
C VAL A 272 -11.94 3.40 12.55
N ALA A 273 -12.85 2.97 11.68
CA ALA A 273 -12.56 1.95 10.65
C ALA A 273 -11.44 2.42 9.70
N ILE A 274 -11.51 3.68 9.21
CA ILE A 274 -10.43 4.28 8.41
C ILE A 274 -9.12 4.29 9.19
N SER A 275 -9.14 4.85 10.41
CA SER A 275 -7.93 5.05 11.22
C SER A 275 -7.24 3.73 11.57
N VAL A 276 -8.00 2.71 11.98
CA VAL A 276 -7.47 1.38 12.32
C VAL A 276 -6.88 0.71 11.08
N THR A 277 -7.55 0.83 9.94
CA THR A 277 -7.05 0.25 8.68
C THR A 277 -5.77 0.93 8.23
N MET A 278 -5.70 2.26 8.27
CA MET A 278 -4.49 3.02 7.93
C MET A 278 -3.33 2.65 8.85
N LEU A 279 -3.59 2.56 10.16
CA LEU A 279 -2.60 2.14 11.16
C LEU A 279 -2.11 0.70 10.89
N GLY A 280 -3.01 -0.21 10.53
CA GLY A 280 -2.66 -1.58 10.16
C GLY A 280 -1.69 -1.63 8.97
N PHE A 281 -1.97 -0.88 7.91
CA PHE A 281 -1.07 -0.79 6.75
C PHE A 281 0.25 -0.08 7.07
N ALA A 282 0.24 0.97 7.89
CA ALA A 282 1.46 1.64 8.34
C ALA A 282 2.37 0.68 9.12
N PHE A 283 1.83 -0.03 10.11
CA PHE A 283 2.57 -1.03 10.87
C PHE A 283 3.10 -2.18 10.00
N LEU A 284 2.29 -2.64 9.04
CA LEU A 284 2.74 -3.67 8.10
C LEU A 284 3.87 -3.14 7.20
N GLY A 285 3.76 -1.93 6.68
CA GLY A 285 4.78 -1.30 5.84
C GLY A 285 6.11 -1.13 6.57
N ASP A 286 6.08 -0.58 7.79
CA ASP A 286 7.27 -0.42 8.63
C ASP A 286 7.87 -1.77 9.04
N GLY A 287 7.02 -2.72 9.40
CA GLY A 287 7.46 -4.08 9.72
C GLY A 287 8.12 -4.79 8.53
N LEU A 288 7.55 -4.67 7.33
CA LEU A 288 8.13 -5.22 6.09
C LEU A 288 9.45 -4.53 5.73
N ARG A 289 9.58 -3.23 5.96
CA ARG A 289 10.83 -2.49 5.78
C ARG A 289 11.93 -3.11 6.62
N ASN A 290 11.69 -3.31 7.92
CA ASN A 290 12.69 -3.91 8.83
C ASN A 290 13.05 -5.35 8.45
N VAL A 291 12.07 -6.13 7.94
CA VAL A 291 12.29 -7.52 7.50
C VAL A 291 13.07 -7.61 6.20
N LEU A 292 12.82 -6.68 5.27
CA LEU A 292 13.37 -6.71 3.91
C LEU A 292 14.68 -5.93 3.77
N ASP A 293 15.02 -5.04 4.74
CA ASP A 293 16.28 -4.30 4.71
C ASP A 293 17.45 -5.22 5.10
N PRO A 294 18.46 -5.38 4.22
CA PRO A 294 19.62 -6.23 4.48
C PRO A 294 20.52 -5.69 5.61
N LYS A 295 20.47 -4.38 5.91
CA LYS A 295 21.42 -3.71 6.81
C LYS A 295 21.10 -3.87 8.30
N GLU A 296 19.88 -4.20 8.68
CA GLU A 296 19.49 -4.43 10.08
C GLU A 296 19.76 -5.87 10.58
N GLY A 297 20.17 -6.77 9.69
CA GLY A 297 20.51 -8.15 10.05
C GLY A 297 21.89 -8.32 10.71
N ASP A 298 22.68 -7.27 10.82
CA ASP A 298 24.07 -7.28 11.37
C ASP A 298 24.18 -6.55 12.72
N ARG A 299 23.07 -6.25 13.41
CA ARG A 299 23.07 -5.70 14.77
C ARG A 299 22.44 -6.67 15.76
#